data_5a3be6071b67ab1d59198d3602b789e7
#
_entry.id   5a3be6071b67ab1d59198d3602b789e7
#
_cell.length_a   1.000
_cell.length_b   1.000
_cell.length_c   1.000
_cell.angle_alpha   90.00
_cell.angle_beta   90.00
_cell.angle_gamma   90.00
#
_symmetry.space_group_name_H-M   'P 1'
#
loop_
_entity.id
_entity.type
_entity.pdbx_description
1 polymer ?
#
loop_
_entity_poly.entity_id
_entity_poly.type
_entity_poly.pdbx_seq_one_letter_code
_entity_poly.pdbx_strand_id
1 'polypeptide(L)'
;MKAYVLSEPGKPSAAWKQVTRPDPVPGPGQVLIGVRAASLNFKDLAQIRNQYGPGMPKHDFIPLSDGSGDVLAVGEAVSQFKPGDRVSGNFFQNWISGPVQQANFRGSDLGGNVDGMLAEKVVLKAEGVVTIPSNLSHEEAATLPCAALTAWHALFEDTAPLPPGSTVLTLGTGGVSIFAFQFAKAAGMKVIGTSSTDAKLERMRKLGFDHVINYRTTPEWQDEVRKLTSGRGVDQVVEVAGTLERSLKAVAYGGAVSLIGGVASWTEKVPYFSLLMSGARVRPIAVGSVAMFKNMNRAIEVQQIKPVIDEIFPFDRAPEALAKLESGKHFGKIVVRL
;
A
#
# COMPACT_ATOMS: atom_id res chain seq x y z
N MET A 1 -18.89 -18.10 -9.89
CA MET A 1 -18.12 -17.60 -8.75
C MET A 1 -18.85 -16.47 -8.04
N LYS A 2 -18.67 -16.32 -6.73
CA LYS A 2 -19.12 -15.17 -5.98
C LYS A 2 -18.09 -14.04 -6.08
N ALA A 3 -18.55 -12.80 -6.16
CA ALA A 3 -17.72 -11.59 -6.17
C ALA A 3 -18.46 -10.44 -5.50
N TYR A 4 -17.74 -9.44 -5.04
CA TYR A 4 -18.31 -8.13 -4.74
C TYR A 4 -18.06 -7.18 -5.92
N VAL A 5 -19.02 -6.29 -6.16
CA VAL A 5 -18.90 -5.21 -7.14
C VAL A 5 -19.20 -3.86 -6.48
N LEU A 6 -18.59 -2.81 -7.00
CA LEU A 6 -18.96 -1.45 -6.62
C LEU A 6 -20.32 -1.12 -7.22
N SER A 7 -21.33 -0.92 -6.38
CA SER A 7 -22.71 -0.67 -6.79
C SER A 7 -23.18 0.78 -6.55
N GLU A 8 -22.79 1.38 -5.43
CA GLU A 8 -23.21 2.75 -5.07
C GLU A 8 -22.00 3.63 -4.75
N PRO A 9 -21.45 4.34 -5.75
CA PRO A 9 -20.42 5.35 -5.49
C PRO A 9 -20.88 6.43 -4.52
N GLY A 10 -19.97 6.93 -3.69
CA GLY A 10 -20.23 8.02 -2.74
C GLY A 10 -20.69 7.58 -1.35
N LYS A 11 -21.12 6.34 -1.17
CA LYS A 11 -21.57 5.80 0.13
C LYS A 11 -20.81 4.55 0.51
N PRO A 12 -19.73 4.64 1.31
CA PRO A 12 -18.92 3.47 1.67
C PRO A 12 -19.73 2.33 2.31
N SER A 13 -20.71 2.61 3.16
CA SER A 13 -21.53 1.60 3.83
C SER A 13 -22.41 0.76 2.90
N ALA A 14 -22.71 1.24 1.69
CA ALA A 14 -23.52 0.56 0.68
C ALA A 14 -22.77 0.32 -0.64
N ALA A 15 -21.46 0.62 -0.67
CA ALA A 15 -20.69 0.62 -1.91
C ALA A 15 -20.55 -0.75 -2.53
N TRP A 16 -20.44 -1.81 -1.73
CA TRP A 16 -20.16 -3.16 -2.20
C TRP A 16 -21.38 -4.07 -2.13
N LYS A 17 -21.72 -4.66 -3.27
CA LYS A 17 -22.82 -5.63 -3.41
C LYS A 17 -22.25 -6.99 -3.83
N GLN A 18 -22.60 -8.04 -3.12
CA GLN A 18 -22.26 -9.41 -3.53
C GLN A 18 -23.11 -9.83 -4.73
N VAL A 19 -22.45 -10.41 -5.73
CA VAL A 19 -23.05 -10.90 -6.97
C VAL A 19 -22.50 -12.29 -7.31
N THR A 20 -23.23 -13.00 -8.17
CA THR A 20 -22.74 -14.23 -8.82
C THR A 20 -22.38 -13.90 -10.26
N ARG A 21 -21.17 -14.26 -10.68
CA ARG A 21 -20.68 -14.14 -12.07
C ARG A 21 -20.28 -15.52 -12.60
N PRO A 22 -20.25 -15.73 -13.93
CA PRO A 22 -19.60 -16.91 -14.50
C PRO A 22 -18.16 -17.06 -14.03
N ASP A 23 -17.67 -18.29 -13.94
CA ASP A 23 -16.26 -18.53 -13.68
C ASP A 23 -15.42 -18.02 -14.86
N PRO A 24 -14.38 -17.20 -14.63
CA PRO A 24 -13.53 -16.72 -15.70
C PRO A 24 -12.61 -17.84 -16.21
N VAL A 25 -12.25 -17.76 -17.49
CA VAL A 25 -11.35 -18.71 -18.16
C VAL A 25 -10.10 -17.97 -18.63
N PRO A 26 -8.88 -18.45 -18.33
CA PRO A 26 -7.66 -17.77 -18.72
C PRO A 26 -7.44 -17.92 -20.23
N GLY A 27 -7.23 -16.79 -20.92
CA GLY A 27 -6.78 -16.75 -22.31
C GLY A 27 -5.25 -16.88 -22.43
N PRO A 28 -4.69 -16.79 -23.64
CA PRO A 28 -3.24 -16.81 -23.86
C PRO A 28 -2.50 -15.77 -23.00
N GLY A 29 -1.39 -16.16 -22.37
CA GLY A 29 -0.59 -15.30 -21.51
C GLY A 29 -1.23 -14.95 -20.16
N GLN A 30 -2.34 -15.60 -19.76
CA GLN A 30 -3.07 -15.33 -18.54
C GLN A 30 -3.04 -16.52 -17.57
N VAL A 31 -3.26 -16.22 -16.30
CA VAL A 31 -3.42 -17.21 -15.22
C VAL A 31 -4.76 -17.03 -14.52
N LEU A 32 -5.43 -18.12 -14.23
CA LEU A 32 -6.60 -18.18 -13.36
C LEU A 32 -6.14 -18.42 -11.93
N ILE A 33 -6.52 -17.54 -11.02
CA ILE A 33 -6.15 -17.58 -9.61
C ILE A 33 -7.42 -17.81 -8.79
N GLY A 34 -7.41 -18.82 -7.93
CA GLY A 34 -8.38 -18.98 -6.84
C GLY A 34 -7.93 -18.11 -5.67
N VAL A 35 -8.65 -17.03 -5.42
CA VAL A 35 -8.28 -16.06 -4.37
C VAL A 35 -8.52 -16.67 -3.00
N ARG A 36 -7.56 -16.56 -2.10
CA ARG A 36 -7.63 -17.02 -0.70
C ARG A 36 -7.79 -15.87 0.27
N ALA A 37 -7.21 -14.71 -0.06
CA ALA A 37 -7.33 -13.52 0.75
C ALA A 37 -7.20 -12.27 -0.12
N ALA A 38 -7.92 -11.21 0.25
CA ALA A 38 -7.84 -9.87 -0.31
C ALA A 38 -7.61 -8.84 0.80
N SER A 39 -7.06 -7.68 0.50
CA SER A 39 -6.72 -6.69 1.52
C SER A 39 -7.10 -5.27 1.09
N LEU A 40 -7.60 -4.50 2.06
CA LEU A 40 -8.10 -3.15 1.85
C LEU A 40 -6.99 -2.10 1.93
N ASN A 41 -7.17 -1.01 1.18
CA ASN A 41 -6.30 0.17 1.17
C ASN A 41 -7.14 1.46 1.20
N PHE A 42 -6.53 2.57 1.60
CA PHE A 42 -7.20 3.87 1.59
C PHE A 42 -7.72 4.26 0.19
N LYS A 43 -7.05 3.81 -0.87
CA LYS A 43 -7.48 4.05 -2.25
C LYS A 43 -8.91 3.55 -2.52
N ASP A 44 -9.33 2.47 -1.86
CA ASP A 44 -10.65 1.89 -2.06
C ASP A 44 -11.75 2.84 -1.55
N LEU A 45 -11.51 3.51 -0.41
CA LEU A 45 -12.37 4.59 0.07
C LEU A 45 -12.31 5.82 -0.83
N ALA A 46 -11.11 6.23 -1.26
CA ALA A 46 -10.93 7.38 -2.13
C ALA A 46 -11.65 7.19 -3.48
N GLN A 47 -11.64 5.96 -3.99
CA GLN A 47 -12.33 5.55 -5.20
C GLN A 47 -13.85 5.60 -5.03
N ILE A 48 -14.37 5.00 -3.96
CA ILE A 48 -15.81 5.07 -3.62
C ILE A 48 -16.26 6.53 -3.49
N ARG A 49 -15.44 7.39 -2.89
CA ARG A 49 -15.70 8.83 -2.71
C ARG A 49 -15.42 9.68 -3.95
N ASN A 50 -15.03 9.07 -5.07
CA ASN A 50 -14.69 9.74 -6.32
C ASN A 50 -13.59 10.82 -6.17
N GLN A 51 -12.60 10.58 -5.30
CA GLN A 51 -11.54 11.55 -5.01
C GLN A 51 -10.42 11.57 -6.06
N TYR A 52 -10.34 10.57 -6.94
CA TYR A 52 -9.37 10.51 -8.04
C TYR A 52 -9.81 11.22 -9.32
N GLY A 53 -10.99 11.85 -9.28
CA GLY A 53 -11.51 12.62 -10.40
C GLY A 53 -12.18 11.78 -11.51
N PRO A 54 -12.52 12.40 -12.64
CA PRO A 54 -13.22 11.73 -13.74
C PRO A 54 -12.31 10.69 -14.42
N GLY A 55 -12.90 9.56 -14.83
CA GLY A 55 -12.19 8.49 -15.55
C GLY A 55 -11.95 7.21 -14.77
N MET A 56 -12.24 7.19 -13.47
CA MET A 56 -12.31 5.94 -12.73
C MET A 56 -13.63 5.21 -12.99
N PRO A 57 -13.64 3.85 -13.06
CA PRO A 57 -14.87 3.09 -13.15
C PRO A 57 -15.82 3.44 -12.00
N LYS A 58 -17.08 3.67 -12.32
CA LYS A 58 -18.05 4.15 -11.33
C LYS A 58 -18.89 3.04 -10.73
N HIS A 59 -19.04 1.89 -11.41
CA HIS A 59 -19.87 0.75 -10.97
C HIS A 59 -19.51 -0.53 -11.74
N ASP A 60 -19.98 -1.64 -11.23
CA ASP A 60 -19.91 -2.99 -11.81
C ASP A 60 -18.52 -3.61 -11.99
N PHE A 61 -17.47 -3.05 -11.37
CA PHE A 61 -16.16 -3.68 -11.32
C PHE A 61 -15.90 -4.34 -9.95
N ILE A 62 -15.06 -5.36 -9.94
CA ILE A 62 -14.63 -6.04 -8.71
C ILE A 62 -13.59 -5.17 -8.01
N PRO A 63 -13.81 -4.73 -6.76
CA PRO A 63 -12.89 -3.87 -6.04
C PRO A 63 -11.67 -4.63 -5.49
N LEU A 64 -10.79 -3.90 -4.80
CA LEU A 64 -9.54 -4.29 -4.17
C LEU A 64 -8.43 -4.66 -5.15
N SER A 65 -7.32 -3.96 -5.03
CA SER A 65 -6.11 -4.25 -5.81
C SER A 65 -5.30 -5.40 -5.23
N ASP A 66 -5.47 -5.65 -3.94
CA ASP A 66 -4.59 -6.49 -3.15
C ASP A 66 -5.22 -7.86 -2.88
N GLY A 67 -4.52 -8.92 -3.25
CA GLY A 67 -4.95 -10.27 -2.96
C GLY A 67 -3.87 -11.30 -3.20
N SER A 68 -4.07 -12.49 -2.66
CA SER A 68 -3.22 -13.65 -2.83
C SER A 68 -4.08 -14.90 -2.99
N GLY A 69 -3.58 -15.86 -3.76
CA GLY A 69 -4.29 -17.12 -4.00
C GLY A 69 -3.42 -18.16 -4.66
N ASP A 70 -4.05 -19.26 -5.06
CA ASP A 70 -3.42 -20.37 -5.75
C ASP A 70 -3.74 -20.31 -7.25
N VAL A 71 -2.76 -20.56 -8.10
CA VAL A 71 -3.00 -20.75 -9.52
C VAL A 71 -3.86 -22.00 -9.72
N LEU A 72 -4.99 -21.85 -10.38
CA LEU A 72 -5.91 -22.94 -10.71
C LEU A 72 -5.67 -23.48 -12.12
N ALA A 73 -5.39 -22.60 -13.07
CA ALA A 73 -5.11 -22.92 -14.46
C ALA A 73 -4.22 -21.85 -15.10
N VAL A 74 -3.56 -22.20 -16.16
CA VAL A 74 -2.74 -21.29 -16.98
C VAL A 74 -3.22 -21.34 -18.43
N GLY A 75 -3.22 -20.21 -19.10
CA GLY A 75 -3.50 -20.12 -20.54
C GLY A 75 -2.31 -20.52 -21.39
N GLU A 76 -2.53 -20.56 -22.71
CA GLU A 76 -1.47 -20.83 -23.67
C GLU A 76 -0.29 -19.85 -23.52
N ALA A 77 0.92 -20.33 -23.78
CA ALA A 77 2.20 -19.60 -23.68
C ALA A 77 2.61 -19.15 -22.27
N VAL A 78 1.93 -19.59 -21.20
CA VAL A 78 2.38 -19.37 -19.81
C VAL A 78 3.26 -20.52 -19.38
N SER A 79 4.55 -20.26 -19.12
CA SER A 79 5.54 -21.26 -18.64
C SER A 79 6.07 -20.98 -17.24
N GLN A 80 5.88 -19.75 -16.73
CA GLN A 80 6.44 -19.32 -15.44
C GLN A 80 5.59 -19.72 -14.23
N PHE A 81 4.38 -20.21 -14.44
CA PHE A 81 3.45 -20.66 -13.40
C PHE A 81 2.80 -21.99 -13.77
N LYS A 82 2.39 -22.74 -12.75
CA LYS A 82 1.60 -23.97 -12.85
C LYS A 82 0.52 -24.02 -11.78
N PRO A 83 -0.52 -24.84 -11.93
CA PRO A 83 -1.52 -25.08 -10.89
C PRO A 83 -0.86 -25.44 -9.55
N GLY A 84 -1.36 -24.82 -8.47
CA GLY A 84 -0.85 -24.96 -7.11
C GLY A 84 0.22 -23.94 -6.72
N ASP A 85 0.76 -23.14 -7.63
CA ASP A 85 1.69 -22.07 -7.27
C ASP A 85 0.96 -20.97 -6.48
N ARG A 86 1.58 -20.53 -5.38
CA ARG A 86 1.05 -19.48 -4.50
C ARG A 86 1.48 -18.10 -5.01
N VAL A 87 0.50 -17.25 -5.35
CA VAL A 87 0.77 -16.03 -6.09
C VAL A 87 -0.02 -14.81 -5.59
N SER A 88 0.43 -13.63 -6.02
CA SER A 88 -0.24 -12.35 -5.85
C SER A 88 -0.15 -11.52 -7.13
N GLY A 89 -1.19 -10.75 -7.45
CA GLY A 89 -1.17 -9.79 -8.57
C GLY A 89 -0.41 -8.52 -8.20
N ASN A 90 0.41 -7.99 -9.13
CA ASN A 90 0.95 -6.64 -8.99
C ASN A 90 -0.16 -5.60 -9.18
N PHE A 91 -0.10 -4.52 -8.43
CA PHE A 91 -1.11 -3.46 -8.48
C PHE A 91 -1.34 -2.93 -9.90
N PHE A 92 -0.25 -2.59 -10.61
CA PHE A 92 -0.27 -2.21 -12.02
C PHE A 92 0.16 -3.39 -12.89
N GLN A 93 -0.79 -4.00 -13.58
CA GLN A 93 -0.56 -5.23 -14.37
C GLN A 93 0.42 -5.06 -15.52
N ASN A 94 0.60 -3.83 -16.01
CA ASN A 94 1.49 -3.54 -17.16
C ASN A 94 2.85 -2.95 -16.73
N TRP A 95 3.08 -2.70 -15.44
CA TRP A 95 4.36 -2.16 -14.99
C TRP A 95 5.32 -3.27 -14.55
N ILE A 96 6.02 -3.81 -15.52
CA ILE A 96 6.91 -4.96 -15.29
C ILE A 96 8.23 -4.53 -14.64
N SER A 97 8.87 -3.46 -15.15
CA SER A 97 10.14 -2.95 -14.64
C SER A 97 10.43 -1.53 -15.12
N GLY A 98 11.53 -0.95 -14.60
CA GLY A 98 12.00 0.38 -14.99
C GLY A 98 11.17 1.53 -14.45
N PRO A 99 11.43 2.77 -14.87
CA PRO A 99 10.73 3.94 -14.40
C PRO A 99 9.26 3.92 -14.80
N VAL A 100 8.42 4.59 -14.00
CA VAL A 100 6.99 4.71 -14.30
C VAL A 100 6.78 5.48 -15.60
N GLN A 101 5.97 4.91 -16.48
CA GLN A 101 5.55 5.53 -17.74
C GLN A 101 4.03 5.49 -17.83
N GLN A 102 3.44 6.46 -18.54
CA GLN A 102 1.99 6.56 -18.67
C GLN A 102 1.34 5.28 -19.22
N ALA A 103 2.01 4.61 -20.17
CA ALA A 103 1.55 3.34 -20.73
C ALA A 103 1.51 2.17 -19.73
N ASN A 104 2.40 2.20 -18.73
CA ASN A 104 2.46 1.16 -17.69
C ASN A 104 1.42 1.38 -16.59
N PHE A 105 1.04 2.64 -16.38
CA PHE A 105 0.22 3.10 -15.28
C PHE A 105 -1.28 3.13 -15.66
N ARG A 106 -1.63 3.80 -16.76
CA ARG A 106 -3.04 4.01 -17.14
C ARG A 106 -3.73 2.72 -17.53
N GLY A 107 -4.91 2.49 -16.96
CA GLY A 107 -5.79 1.38 -17.33
C GLY A 107 -5.30 0.00 -16.93
N SER A 108 -4.29 -0.10 -16.04
CA SER A 108 -3.73 -1.39 -15.62
C SER A 108 -3.84 -1.69 -14.12
N ASP A 109 -4.46 -0.78 -13.37
CA ASP A 109 -4.63 -0.89 -11.92
C ASP A 109 -5.75 -1.86 -11.54
N LEU A 110 -5.42 -2.84 -10.71
CA LEU A 110 -6.39 -3.80 -10.17
C LEU A 110 -7.37 -3.12 -9.21
N GLY A 111 -8.61 -3.57 -9.24
CA GLY A 111 -9.69 -2.98 -8.44
C GLY A 111 -9.94 -1.52 -8.77
N GLY A 112 -9.74 -1.17 -10.04
CA GLY A 112 -9.95 0.14 -10.63
C GLY A 112 -10.33 -0.01 -12.08
N ASN A 113 -9.35 0.10 -12.99
CA ASN A 113 -9.58 -0.10 -14.43
C ASN A 113 -9.60 -1.57 -14.86
N VAL A 114 -9.05 -2.46 -14.02
CA VAL A 114 -9.12 -3.92 -14.18
C VAL A 114 -9.84 -4.50 -12.96
N ASP A 115 -10.66 -5.54 -13.17
CA ASP A 115 -11.30 -6.26 -12.07
C ASP A 115 -10.28 -6.66 -11.00
N GLY A 116 -10.64 -6.42 -9.74
CA GLY A 116 -9.77 -6.62 -8.59
C GLY A 116 -9.91 -8.00 -7.95
N MET A 117 -9.50 -8.06 -6.69
CA MET A 117 -9.26 -9.33 -5.98
C MET A 117 -10.40 -9.73 -5.03
N LEU A 118 -11.49 -8.96 -4.91
CA LEU A 118 -12.61 -9.32 -4.03
C LEU A 118 -13.62 -10.26 -4.72
N ALA A 119 -13.13 -11.39 -5.19
CA ALA A 119 -13.87 -12.45 -5.87
C ALA A 119 -13.21 -13.82 -5.62
N GLU A 120 -13.99 -14.90 -5.68
CA GLU A 120 -13.46 -16.27 -5.51
C GLU A 120 -12.39 -16.63 -6.55
N LYS A 121 -12.49 -16.07 -7.76
CA LYS A 121 -11.54 -16.32 -8.86
C LYS A 121 -11.28 -15.04 -9.63
N VAL A 122 -10.06 -14.90 -10.13
CA VAL A 122 -9.63 -13.78 -10.99
C VAL A 122 -8.69 -14.28 -12.08
N VAL A 123 -8.78 -13.68 -13.26
CA VAL A 123 -7.82 -13.90 -14.36
C VAL A 123 -6.92 -12.70 -14.48
N LEU A 124 -5.61 -12.91 -14.40
CA LEU A 124 -4.58 -11.87 -14.51
C LEU A 124 -3.59 -12.20 -15.62
N LYS A 125 -2.90 -11.15 -16.13
CA LYS A 125 -1.76 -11.35 -17.02
C LYS A 125 -0.63 -12.04 -16.24
N ALA A 126 -0.07 -13.11 -16.77
CA ALA A 126 0.99 -13.86 -16.12
C ALA A 126 2.22 -12.98 -15.80
N GLU A 127 2.56 -12.01 -16.66
CA GLU A 127 3.64 -11.05 -16.43
C GLU A 127 3.38 -10.12 -15.23
N GLY A 128 2.11 -9.83 -14.92
CA GLY A 128 1.68 -9.01 -13.78
C GLY A 128 1.52 -9.78 -12.48
N VAL A 129 1.92 -11.05 -12.42
CA VAL A 129 1.80 -11.92 -11.25
C VAL A 129 3.17 -12.24 -10.67
N VAL A 130 3.25 -12.37 -9.34
CA VAL A 130 4.47 -12.75 -8.61
C VAL A 130 4.19 -13.91 -7.65
N THR A 131 5.18 -14.77 -7.45
CA THR A 131 5.16 -15.76 -6.37
C THR A 131 5.23 -15.04 -5.03
N ILE A 132 4.41 -15.45 -4.06
CA ILE A 132 4.45 -14.86 -2.71
C ILE A 132 5.61 -15.44 -1.88
N PRO A 133 6.10 -14.71 -0.87
CA PRO A 133 7.12 -15.20 0.06
C PRO A 133 6.69 -16.52 0.73
N SER A 134 7.62 -17.48 0.80
CA SER A 134 7.35 -18.80 1.36
C SER A 134 7.01 -18.79 2.84
N ASN A 135 7.54 -17.82 3.57
CA ASN A 135 7.28 -17.61 5.00
C ASN A 135 5.92 -16.95 5.32
N LEU A 136 5.14 -16.52 4.30
CA LEU A 136 3.86 -15.84 4.53
C LEU A 136 2.64 -16.75 4.28
N SER A 137 1.58 -16.54 5.05
CA SER A 137 0.24 -17.04 4.72
C SER A 137 -0.37 -16.25 3.55
N HIS A 138 -1.51 -16.69 3.01
CA HIS A 138 -2.23 -15.91 1.99
C HIS A 138 -2.75 -14.59 2.52
N GLU A 139 -3.22 -14.54 3.77
CA GLU A 139 -3.68 -13.32 4.42
C GLU A 139 -2.54 -12.30 4.58
N GLU A 140 -1.36 -12.77 4.98
CA GLU A 140 -0.17 -11.93 5.08
C GLU A 140 0.27 -11.43 3.70
N ALA A 141 0.35 -12.32 2.71
CA ALA A 141 0.77 -11.98 1.35
C ALA A 141 -0.21 -11.07 0.62
N ALA A 142 -1.52 -11.19 0.89
CA ALA A 142 -2.53 -10.28 0.34
C ALA A 142 -2.31 -8.81 0.74
N THR A 143 -1.52 -8.53 1.78
CA THR A 143 -1.26 -7.16 2.24
C THR A 143 -0.15 -6.44 1.47
N LEU A 144 0.56 -7.15 0.59
CA LEU A 144 1.81 -6.69 -0.02
C LEU A 144 1.62 -5.79 -1.26
N PRO A 145 0.69 -6.05 -2.21
CA PRO A 145 0.70 -5.44 -3.54
C PRO A 145 0.62 -3.92 -3.58
N CYS A 146 -0.10 -3.31 -2.65
CA CYS A 146 -0.19 -1.85 -2.57
C CYS A 146 0.70 -1.28 -1.46
N ALA A 147 0.38 -1.56 -0.20
CA ALA A 147 0.98 -0.86 0.93
C ALA A 147 2.46 -1.20 1.12
N ALA A 148 2.84 -2.48 1.08
CA ALA A 148 4.22 -2.90 1.24
C ALA A 148 5.07 -2.47 0.04
N LEU A 149 4.58 -2.68 -1.18
CA LEU A 149 5.31 -2.29 -2.39
C LEU A 149 5.50 -0.78 -2.49
N THR A 150 4.52 0.02 -2.04
CA THR A 150 4.67 1.48 -1.93
C THR A 150 5.77 1.87 -0.93
N ALA A 151 5.79 1.24 0.24
CA ALA A 151 6.82 1.49 1.26
C ALA A 151 8.21 1.09 0.76
N TRP A 152 8.32 -0.06 0.07
CA TRP A 152 9.55 -0.51 -0.57
C TRP A 152 10.06 0.49 -1.60
N HIS A 153 9.19 0.91 -2.54
CA HIS A 153 9.51 1.89 -3.57
C HIS A 153 9.97 3.22 -2.95
N ALA A 154 9.29 3.66 -1.89
CA ALA A 154 9.64 4.90 -1.20
C ALA A 154 11.05 4.85 -0.61
N LEU A 155 11.46 3.75 0.00
CA LEU A 155 12.70 3.64 0.76
C LEU A 155 13.91 3.22 -0.07
N PHE A 156 13.73 2.34 -1.07
CA PHE A 156 14.85 1.65 -1.71
C PHE A 156 15.00 1.89 -3.22
N GLU A 157 13.99 2.44 -3.87
CA GLU A 157 13.98 2.61 -5.32
C GLU A 157 14.22 4.09 -5.72
N ASP A 158 15.06 4.79 -4.95
CA ASP A 158 15.54 6.14 -5.27
C ASP A 158 16.95 6.09 -5.88
N THR A 159 17.31 7.13 -6.59
CA THR A 159 18.67 7.36 -7.13
C THR A 159 19.71 7.57 -6.03
N ALA A 160 19.28 7.95 -4.83
CA ALA A 160 20.14 8.12 -3.65
C ALA A 160 19.57 7.25 -2.50
N PRO A 161 19.90 5.96 -2.45
CA PRO A 161 19.42 5.06 -1.40
C PRO A 161 19.91 5.50 -0.03
N LEU A 162 19.07 5.27 0.99
CA LEU A 162 19.41 5.62 2.37
C LEU A 162 20.41 4.60 2.95
N PRO A 163 21.55 5.08 3.51
CA PRO A 163 22.46 4.18 4.20
C PRO A 163 21.89 3.69 5.54
N PRO A 164 22.38 2.56 6.08
CA PRO A 164 22.11 2.17 7.46
C PRO A 164 22.43 3.29 8.44
N GLY A 165 21.62 3.42 9.51
CA GLY A 165 21.74 4.52 10.47
C GLY A 165 20.97 5.80 10.10
N SER A 166 20.43 5.89 8.87
CA SER A 166 19.50 6.97 8.49
C SER A 166 18.24 6.98 9.37
N THR A 167 17.58 8.13 9.45
CA THR A 167 16.32 8.30 10.19
C THR A 167 15.16 8.51 9.24
N VAL A 168 14.12 7.70 9.38
CA VAL A 168 12.89 7.76 8.58
C VAL A 168 11.73 8.25 9.45
N LEU A 169 10.92 9.16 8.94
CA LEU A 169 9.66 9.57 9.54
C LEU A 169 8.49 8.91 8.82
N THR A 170 7.60 8.25 9.58
CA THR A 170 6.34 7.71 9.06
C THR A 170 5.14 8.40 9.68
N LEU A 171 4.11 8.70 8.88
CA LEU A 171 2.93 9.43 9.31
C LEU A 171 1.73 8.49 9.48
N GLY A 172 1.23 8.38 10.72
CA GLY A 172 0.12 7.49 11.06
C GLY A 172 0.54 6.02 11.19
N THR A 173 -0.48 5.15 11.32
CA THR A 173 -0.33 3.72 11.60
C THR A 173 -1.05 2.85 10.56
N GLY A 174 -1.26 3.36 9.36
CA GLY A 174 -1.80 2.61 8.23
C GLY A 174 -0.78 1.66 7.60
N GLY A 175 -1.21 0.89 6.61
CA GLY A 175 -0.39 -0.15 5.99
C GLY A 175 0.97 0.35 5.51
N VAL A 176 1.02 1.43 4.72
CA VAL A 176 2.29 1.98 4.19
C VAL A 176 3.24 2.37 5.31
N SER A 177 2.76 3.07 6.34
CA SER A 177 3.60 3.54 7.46
C SER A 177 4.18 2.38 8.27
N ILE A 178 3.40 1.34 8.52
CA ILE A 178 3.86 0.15 9.26
C ILE A 178 4.85 -0.67 8.43
N PHE A 179 4.61 -0.87 7.14
CA PHE A 179 5.59 -1.54 6.26
C PHE A 179 6.87 -0.71 6.10
N ALA A 180 6.78 0.61 5.95
CA ALA A 180 7.95 1.48 5.91
C ALA A 180 8.78 1.37 7.20
N PHE A 181 8.12 1.32 8.37
CA PHE A 181 8.78 1.03 9.63
C PHE A 181 9.50 -0.33 9.59
N GLN A 182 8.81 -1.41 9.21
CA GLN A 182 9.39 -2.75 9.19
C GLN A 182 10.61 -2.84 8.27
N PHE A 183 10.50 -2.30 7.06
CA PHE A 183 11.59 -2.29 6.09
C PHE A 183 12.77 -1.41 6.53
N ALA A 184 12.50 -0.22 7.06
CA ALA A 184 13.55 0.65 7.57
C ALA A 184 14.31 0.01 8.74
N LYS A 185 13.61 -0.62 9.69
CA LYS A 185 14.26 -1.35 10.81
C LYS A 185 15.08 -2.53 10.30
N ALA A 186 14.56 -3.32 9.35
CA ALA A 186 15.30 -4.43 8.74
C ALA A 186 16.58 -3.97 8.00
N ALA A 187 16.59 -2.72 7.50
CA ALA A 187 17.75 -2.09 6.86
C ALA A 187 18.68 -1.33 7.84
N GLY A 188 18.46 -1.46 9.16
CA GLY A 188 19.32 -0.81 10.16
C GLY A 188 19.09 0.70 10.33
N MET A 189 17.91 1.19 9.97
CA MET A 189 17.54 2.61 10.10
C MET A 189 16.79 2.89 11.42
N LYS A 190 16.79 4.14 11.85
CA LYS A 190 15.94 4.66 12.94
C LYS A 190 14.61 5.10 12.38
N VAL A 191 13.53 4.90 13.15
CA VAL A 191 12.19 5.29 12.71
C VAL A 191 11.48 6.12 13.78
N ILE A 192 11.06 7.32 13.37
CA ILE A 192 10.13 8.16 14.12
C ILE A 192 8.76 7.96 13.51
N GLY A 193 7.73 7.73 14.33
CA GLY A 193 6.37 7.56 13.85
C GLY A 193 5.38 8.49 14.53
N THR A 194 4.32 8.87 13.82
CA THR A 194 3.25 9.70 14.40
C THR A 194 1.94 8.94 14.48
N SER A 195 1.09 9.28 15.45
CA SER A 195 -0.29 8.76 15.53
C SER A 195 -1.20 9.73 16.27
N SER A 196 -2.51 9.46 16.26
CA SER A 196 -3.53 10.31 16.88
C SER A 196 -3.95 9.86 18.29
N THR A 197 -3.54 8.67 18.74
CA THR A 197 -3.98 8.11 20.03
C THR A 197 -2.85 7.42 20.76
N ASP A 198 -2.83 7.54 22.09
CA ASP A 198 -1.79 6.94 22.93
C ASP A 198 -1.80 5.40 22.84
N ALA A 199 -2.98 4.80 22.67
CA ALA A 199 -3.09 3.35 22.47
C ALA A 199 -2.35 2.87 21.20
N LYS A 200 -2.43 3.61 20.08
CA LYS A 200 -1.65 3.31 18.88
C LYS A 200 -0.16 3.57 19.07
N LEU A 201 0.20 4.64 19.77
CA LEU A 201 1.60 4.95 20.11
C LEU A 201 2.23 3.85 20.95
N GLU A 202 1.49 3.30 21.92
CA GLU A 202 1.97 2.18 22.72
C GLU A 202 2.20 0.91 21.88
N ARG A 203 1.31 0.62 20.92
CA ARG A 203 1.54 -0.47 19.94
C ARG A 203 2.80 -0.22 19.11
N MET A 204 3.05 1.03 18.68
CA MET A 204 4.26 1.39 17.93
C MET A 204 5.53 1.18 18.79
N ARG A 205 5.53 1.59 20.07
CA ARG A 205 6.67 1.34 20.98
C ARG A 205 6.95 -0.15 21.12
N LYS A 206 5.90 -0.97 21.32
CA LYS A 206 6.02 -2.44 21.41
C LYS A 206 6.56 -3.08 20.12
N LEU A 207 6.29 -2.49 18.96
CA LEU A 207 6.88 -2.92 17.70
C LEU A 207 8.35 -2.53 17.52
N GLY A 208 8.87 -1.56 18.31
CA GLY A 208 10.27 -1.14 18.27
C GLY A 208 10.53 0.15 17.48
N PHE A 209 9.54 1.04 17.35
CA PHE A 209 9.80 2.42 16.90
C PHE A 209 10.77 3.11 17.84
N ASP A 210 11.75 3.83 17.32
CA ASP A 210 12.74 4.53 18.14
C ASP A 210 12.11 5.73 18.86
N HIS A 211 11.20 6.45 18.18
CA HIS A 211 10.41 7.53 18.78
C HIS A 211 8.99 7.55 18.20
N VAL A 212 8.05 8.02 19.02
CA VAL A 212 6.65 8.17 18.61
C VAL A 212 6.07 9.50 19.09
N ILE A 213 5.27 10.17 18.26
CA ILE A 213 4.71 11.49 18.51
C ILE A 213 3.19 11.44 18.37
N ASN A 214 2.45 11.95 19.35
CA ASN A 214 1.01 12.16 19.24
C ASN A 214 0.75 13.51 18.57
N TYR A 215 0.35 13.50 17.29
CA TYR A 215 0.11 14.74 16.55
C TYR A 215 -1.13 15.51 17.00
N ARG A 216 -2.00 14.94 17.83
CA ARG A 216 -3.14 15.67 18.42
C ARG A 216 -2.73 16.51 19.61
N THR A 217 -1.82 16.00 20.45
CA THR A 217 -1.28 16.73 21.61
C THR A 217 -0.05 17.56 21.24
N THR A 218 0.61 17.21 20.12
CA THR A 218 1.76 17.93 19.57
C THR A 218 1.46 18.30 18.11
N PRO A 219 0.60 19.30 17.84
CA PRO A 219 0.18 19.67 16.49
C PRO A 219 1.35 20.09 15.60
N GLU A 220 2.34 20.76 16.14
CA GLU A 220 3.59 21.12 15.45
C GLU A 220 4.64 20.00 15.59
N TRP A 221 4.22 18.77 15.19
CA TRP A 221 5.02 17.56 15.32
C TRP A 221 6.38 17.63 14.58
N GLN A 222 6.49 18.47 13.53
CA GLN A 222 7.74 18.67 12.81
C GLN A 222 8.83 19.32 13.71
N ASP A 223 8.46 20.16 14.68
CA ASP A 223 9.40 20.77 15.62
C ASP A 223 9.93 19.73 16.60
N GLU A 224 9.07 18.80 17.02
CA GLU A 224 9.47 17.66 17.86
C GLU A 224 10.41 16.71 17.09
N VAL A 225 10.13 16.44 15.81
CA VAL A 225 11.04 15.67 14.93
C VAL A 225 12.41 16.35 14.86
N ARG A 226 12.47 17.68 14.73
CA ARG A 226 13.73 18.44 14.77
C ARG A 226 14.47 18.27 16.08
N LYS A 227 13.79 18.35 17.23
CA LYS A 227 14.41 18.13 18.55
C LYS A 227 14.98 16.71 18.66
N LEU A 228 14.22 15.69 18.29
CA LEU A 228 14.64 14.28 18.31
C LEU A 228 15.85 14.00 17.39
N THR A 229 16.10 14.84 16.40
CA THR A 229 17.21 14.75 15.47
C THR A 229 18.28 15.82 15.68
N SER A 230 18.35 16.42 16.87
CA SER A 230 19.30 17.49 17.24
C SER A 230 19.31 18.67 16.26
N GLY A 231 18.14 19.06 15.75
CA GLY A 231 17.93 20.15 14.80
C GLY A 231 18.14 19.80 13.33
N ARG A 232 18.72 18.64 13.01
CA ARG A 232 19.05 18.25 11.62
C ARG A 232 17.82 17.93 10.78
N GLY A 233 16.81 17.28 11.34
CA GLY A 233 15.69 16.67 10.64
C GLY A 233 15.98 15.22 10.20
N VAL A 234 14.97 14.56 9.63
CA VAL A 234 15.03 13.16 9.19
C VAL A 234 15.57 13.05 7.76
N ASP A 235 16.19 11.93 7.42
CA ASP A 235 16.74 11.70 6.07
C ASP A 235 15.63 11.47 5.05
N GLN A 236 14.50 10.86 5.49
CA GLN A 236 13.33 10.64 4.65
C GLN A 236 12.02 10.75 5.41
N VAL A 237 11.02 11.35 4.75
CA VAL A 237 9.62 11.34 5.18
C VAL A 237 8.80 10.47 4.24
N VAL A 238 8.05 9.52 4.78
CA VAL A 238 7.04 8.72 4.08
C VAL A 238 5.70 9.45 4.23
N GLU A 239 5.41 10.34 3.27
CA GLU A 239 4.28 11.27 3.32
C GLU A 239 3.00 10.64 2.76
N VAL A 240 2.11 10.24 3.64
CA VAL A 240 0.80 9.63 3.32
C VAL A 240 -0.38 10.49 3.79
N ALA A 241 -0.11 11.53 4.57
CA ALA A 241 -1.14 12.27 5.27
C ALA A 241 -1.71 13.45 4.47
N GLY A 242 -0.94 14.03 3.55
CA GLY A 242 -1.27 15.30 2.89
C GLY A 242 -0.90 16.49 3.77
N THR A 243 0.28 16.42 4.42
CA THR A 243 0.84 17.44 5.29
C THR A 243 2.25 17.84 4.82
N LEU A 244 2.40 18.06 3.52
CA LEU A 244 3.68 18.24 2.85
C LEU A 244 4.46 19.44 3.43
N GLU A 245 3.81 20.55 3.75
CA GLU A 245 4.51 21.70 4.34
C GLU A 245 5.21 21.36 5.65
N ARG A 246 4.55 20.58 6.53
CA ARG A 246 5.16 20.10 7.78
C ARG A 246 6.26 19.08 7.52
N SER A 247 6.06 18.20 6.55
CA SER A 247 7.07 17.22 6.12
C SER A 247 8.34 17.92 5.60
N LEU A 248 8.22 19.01 4.85
CA LEU A 248 9.34 19.84 4.40
C LEU A 248 10.10 20.52 5.56
N LYS A 249 9.39 20.85 6.64
CA LYS A 249 10.03 21.40 7.86
C LYS A 249 10.71 20.31 8.69
N ALA A 250 10.24 19.06 8.63
CA ALA A 250 10.79 17.93 9.39
C ALA A 250 11.99 17.26 8.71
N VAL A 251 12.07 17.32 7.38
CA VAL A 251 13.16 16.67 6.62
C VAL A 251 14.47 17.44 6.73
N ALA A 252 15.58 16.72 6.68
CA ALA A 252 16.92 17.31 6.64
C ALA A 252 17.17 17.97 5.27
N TYR A 253 18.05 18.98 5.23
CA TYR A 253 18.52 19.56 3.97
C TYR A 253 19.20 18.47 3.12
N GLY A 254 18.80 18.33 1.86
CA GLY A 254 19.25 17.24 0.98
C GLY A 254 18.52 15.90 1.21
N GLY A 255 17.64 15.81 2.20
CA GLY A 255 16.81 14.63 2.44
C GLY A 255 15.70 14.44 1.41
N ALA A 256 14.82 13.49 1.63
CA ALA A 256 13.76 13.15 0.68
C ALA A 256 12.36 13.14 1.34
N VAL A 257 11.36 13.56 0.58
CA VAL A 257 9.94 13.38 0.92
C VAL A 257 9.30 12.52 -0.16
N SER A 258 8.94 11.28 0.20
CA SER A 258 8.17 10.39 -0.67
C SER A 258 6.70 10.73 -0.56
N LEU A 259 6.16 11.42 -1.57
CA LEU A 259 4.79 11.88 -1.63
C LEU A 259 3.88 10.76 -2.15
N ILE A 260 3.06 10.17 -1.27
CA ILE A 260 2.31 8.95 -1.53
C ILE A 260 0.82 9.18 -1.55
N GLY A 261 0.29 9.93 -0.56
CA GLY A 261 -1.14 10.08 -0.39
C GLY A 261 -1.54 11.34 0.33
N GLY A 262 -2.85 11.53 0.46
CA GLY A 262 -3.47 12.69 1.10
C GLY A 262 -4.62 12.29 2.01
N VAL A 263 -4.38 11.39 2.97
CA VAL A 263 -5.45 10.87 3.86
C VAL A 263 -6.20 11.98 4.60
N ALA A 264 -5.49 13.03 5.01
CA ALA A 264 -6.09 14.20 5.66
C ALA A 264 -6.43 15.33 4.68
N SER A 265 -5.65 15.50 3.59
CA SER A 265 -5.86 16.56 2.61
C SER A 265 -5.29 16.20 1.24
N TRP A 266 -6.09 16.42 0.18
CA TRP A 266 -5.64 16.35 -1.22
C TRP A 266 -5.39 17.73 -1.82
N THR A 267 -5.67 18.81 -1.06
CA THR A 267 -5.66 20.19 -1.56
C THR A 267 -4.81 21.12 -0.71
N GLU A 268 -3.79 20.57 -0.01
CA GLU A 268 -2.86 21.38 0.76
C GLU A 268 -2.12 22.38 -0.16
N LYS A 269 -2.08 23.62 0.26
CA LYS A 269 -1.31 24.66 -0.43
C LYS A 269 0.06 24.77 0.24
N VAL A 270 1.09 24.42 -0.49
CA VAL A 270 2.47 24.53 -0.02
C VAL A 270 3.11 25.80 -0.61
N PRO A 271 3.59 26.73 0.21
CA PRO A 271 4.30 27.91 -0.30
C PRO A 271 5.54 27.50 -1.10
N TYR A 272 5.71 28.07 -2.28
CA TYR A 272 6.90 27.81 -3.13
C TYR A 272 8.21 28.00 -2.37
N PHE A 273 8.28 29.05 -1.54
CA PHE A 273 9.46 29.34 -0.72
C PHE A 273 9.78 28.22 0.27
N SER A 274 8.77 27.61 0.89
CA SER A 274 8.97 26.46 1.80
C SER A 274 9.59 25.27 1.08
N LEU A 275 9.14 24.99 -0.16
CA LEU A 275 9.70 23.92 -0.98
C LEU A 275 11.17 24.23 -1.35
N LEU A 276 11.45 25.44 -1.81
CA LEU A 276 12.81 25.86 -2.18
C LEU A 276 13.77 25.80 -0.99
N MET A 277 13.37 26.34 0.16
CA MET A 277 14.21 26.42 1.34
C MET A 277 14.43 25.12 2.08
N SER A 278 13.56 24.12 1.87
CA SER A 278 13.75 22.79 2.46
C SER A 278 14.98 22.08 1.90
N GLY A 279 15.40 22.38 0.67
CA GLY A 279 16.45 21.68 -0.05
C GLY A 279 16.17 20.18 -0.23
N ALA A 280 14.91 19.76 -0.01
CA ALA A 280 14.52 18.35 -0.07
C ALA A 280 14.19 17.90 -1.49
N ARG A 281 14.41 16.63 -1.76
CA ARG A 281 13.88 15.97 -2.95
C ARG A 281 12.46 15.53 -2.68
N VAL A 282 11.47 16.12 -3.34
CA VAL A 282 10.08 15.69 -3.26
C VAL A 282 9.77 14.78 -4.44
N ARG A 283 9.45 13.52 -4.16
CA ARG A 283 9.23 12.50 -5.18
C ARG A 283 7.85 11.86 -5.03
N PRO A 284 6.96 11.95 -6.04
CA PRO A 284 5.73 11.21 -6.04
C PRO A 284 6.00 9.70 -6.18
N ILE A 285 5.30 8.90 -5.40
CA ILE A 285 5.39 7.43 -5.38
C ILE A 285 4.06 6.84 -5.81
N ALA A 286 4.10 6.01 -6.83
CA ALA A 286 2.94 5.26 -7.32
C ALA A 286 3.20 3.77 -7.16
N VAL A 287 2.89 3.20 -6.00
CA VAL A 287 3.04 1.76 -5.70
C VAL A 287 4.41 1.20 -6.17
N GLY A 288 4.45 0.34 -7.22
CA GLY A 288 5.71 -0.20 -7.76
C GLY A 288 5.51 -1.21 -8.89
N SER A 289 6.63 -1.57 -9.52
CA SER A 289 6.68 -2.55 -10.61
C SER A 289 6.75 -3.99 -10.10
N VAL A 290 6.51 -4.95 -11.00
CA VAL A 290 6.72 -6.39 -10.76
C VAL A 290 8.16 -6.69 -10.32
N ALA A 291 9.15 -6.02 -10.92
CA ALA A 291 10.56 -6.20 -10.53
C ALA A 291 10.81 -5.74 -9.08
N MET A 292 10.28 -4.59 -8.68
CA MET A 292 10.34 -4.10 -7.30
C MET A 292 9.64 -5.07 -6.34
N PHE A 293 8.48 -5.62 -6.74
CA PHE A 293 7.75 -6.58 -5.92
C PHE A 293 8.56 -7.86 -5.68
N LYS A 294 9.22 -8.40 -6.73
CA LYS A 294 10.11 -9.56 -6.60
C LYS A 294 11.30 -9.28 -5.66
N ASN A 295 11.89 -8.08 -5.75
CA ASN A 295 12.98 -7.66 -4.86
C ASN A 295 12.51 -7.56 -3.41
N MET A 296 11.36 -6.93 -3.17
CA MET A 296 10.73 -6.83 -1.87
C MET A 296 10.43 -8.21 -1.28
N ASN A 297 9.88 -9.15 -2.07
CA ASN A 297 9.56 -10.49 -1.60
C ASN A 297 10.81 -11.24 -1.12
N ARG A 298 11.95 -11.12 -1.83
CA ARG A 298 13.23 -11.69 -1.38
C ARG A 298 13.69 -11.11 -0.04
N ALA A 299 13.55 -9.79 0.15
CA ALA A 299 13.89 -9.16 1.42
C ALA A 299 12.97 -9.62 2.56
N ILE A 300 11.67 -9.76 2.31
CA ILE A 300 10.70 -10.29 3.28
C ILE A 300 11.07 -11.71 3.71
N GLU A 301 11.46 -12.58 2.78
CA GLU A 301 11.91 -13.94 3.09
C GLU A 301 13.20 -13.95 3.92
N VAL A 302 14.22 -13.21 3.48
CA VAL A 302 15.53 -13.18 4.18
C VAL A 302 15.41 -12.62 5.59
N GLN A 303 14.64 -11.54 5.75
CA GLN A 303 14.46 -10.85 7.03
C GLN A 303 13.30 -11.40 7.87
N GLN A 304 12.61 -12.45 7.38
CA GLN A 304 11.46 -13.08 8.04
C GLN A 304 10.39 -12.06 8.49
N ILE A 305 10.17 -11.02 7.67
CA ILE A 305 9.21 -9.94 7.98
C ILE A 305 7.79 -10.51 7.95
N LYS A 306 7.01 -10.19 8.98
CA LYS A 306 5.61 -10.55 9.10
C LYS A 306 4.73 -9.29 9.00
N PRO A 307 3.80 -9.21 8.05
CA PRO A 307 2.84 -8.11 7.98
C PRO A 307 2.02 -7.95 9.25
N VAL A 308 1.76 -6.70 9.64
CA VAL A 308 0.89 -6.41 10.78
C VAL A 308 -0.54 -6.31 10.28
N ILE A 309 -1.35 -7.31 10.59
CA ILE A 309 -2.78 -7.37 10.29
C ILE A 309 -3.56 -6.98 11.55
N ASP A 310 -4.47 -6.01 11.42
CA ASP A 310 -5.33 -5.57 12.52
C ASP A 310 -6.50 -6.52 12.72
N GLU A 311 -7.16 -6.89 11.62
CA GLU A 311 -8.35 -7.76 11.65
C GLU A 311 -8.53 -8.51 10.32
N ILE A 312 -9.02 -9.74 10.41
CA ILE A 312 -9.38 -10.58 9.26
C ILE A 312 -10.89 -10.80 9.28
N PHE A 313 -11.56 -10.41 8.22
CA PHE A 313 -13.00 -10.60 8.03
C PHE A 313 -13.27 -11.77 7.09
N PRO A 314 -14.31 -12.58 7.29
CA PRO A 314 -14.75 -13.55 6.29
C PRO A 314 -15.34 -12.82 5.06
N PHE A 315 -15.36 -13.49 3.92
CA PHE A 315 -15.76 -12.92 2.62
C PHE A 315 -17.18 -12.30 2.65
N ASP A 316 -18.13 -12.96 3.28
CA ASP A 316 -19.52 -12.49 3.40
C ASP A 316 -19.67 -11.22 4.28
N ARG A 317 -18.63 -10.89 5.05
CA ARG A 317 -18.55 -9.68 5.89
C ARG A 317 -17.61 -8.61 5.32
N ALA A 318 -17.27 -8.68 4.04
CA ALA A 318 -16.40 -7.67 3.39
C ALA A 318 -16.90 -6.20 3.56
N PRO A 319 -18.22 -5.89 3.55
CA PRO A 319 -18.68 -4.54 3.87
C PRO A 319 -18.31 -4.04 5.27
N GLU A 320 -18.19 -4.93 6.26
CA GLU A 320 -17.75 -4.56 7.61
C GLU A 320 -16.25 -4.23 7.65
N ALA A 321 -15.44 -4.94 6.85
CA ALA A 321 -14.03 -4.62 6.66
C ALA A 321 -13.85 -3.20 6.07
N LEU A 322 -14.71 -2.82 5.11
CA LEU A 322 -14.75 -1.47 4.56
C LEU A 322 -15.14 -0.42 5.60
N ALA A 323 -16.15 -0.69 6.41
CA ALA A 323 -16.56 0.19 7.51
C ALA A 323 -15.44 0.34 8.57
N LYS A 324 -14.72 -0.74 8.87
CA LYS A 324 -13.54 -0.69 9.74
C LYS A 324 -12.45 0.21 9.17
N LEU A 325 -12.16 0.11 7.86
CA LEU A 325 -11.21 0.98 7.17
C LEU A 325 -11.65 2.45 7.25
N GLU A 326 -12.93 2.73 6.96
CA GLU A 326 -13.49 4.08 7.02
C GLU A 326 -13.39 4.72 8.41
N SER A 327 -13.52 3.92 9.48
CA SER A 327 -13.40 4.40 10.85
C SER A 327 -12.01 4.96 11.19
N GLY A 328 -10.95 4.62 10.42
CA GLY A 328 -9.56 5.00 10.68
C GLY A 328 -8.97 4.41 11.98
N LYS A 329 -9.69 3.51 12.66
CA LYS A 329 -9.28 2.94 13.95
C LYS A 329 -8.27 1.80 13.83
N HIS A 330 -8.12 1.22 12.64
CA HIS A 330 -7.21 0.10 12.38
C HIS A 330 -5.73 0.48 12.59
N PHE A 331 -4.91 -0.55 12.76
CA PHE A 331 -3.46 -0.46 12.90
C PHE A 331 -2.79 -1.50 11.97
N GLY A 332 -2.10 -1.05 10.92
CA GLY A 332 -1.60 -1.92 9.86
C GLY A 332 -2.66 -2.20 8.80
N LYS A 333 -2.90 -3.47 8.47
CA LYS A 333 -3.75 -3.89 7.35
C LYS A 333 -5.04 -4.57 7.81
N ILE A 334 -6.07 -4.45 6.99
CA ILE A 334 -7.35 -5.17 7.12
C ILE A 334 -7.44 -6.15 5.97
N VAL A 335 -7.83 -7.39 6.26
CA VAL A 335 -7.86 -8.50 5.30
C VAL A 335 -9.27 -9.10 5.25
N VAL A 336 -9.66 -9.54 4.07
CA VAL A 336 -10.84 -10.38 3.83
C VAL A 336 -10.36 -11.76 3.40
N ARG A 337 -10.79 -12.82 4.12
CA ARG A 337 -10.48 -14.22 3.79
C ARG A 337 -11.61 -14.78 2.94
N LEU A 338 -11.26 -15.43 1.82
CA LEU A 338 -12.17 -16.07 0.89
C LEU A 338 -12.21 -17.59 1.11
#